data_f396934151fe546f2216a709b6746131
#
_entry.id   f396934151fe546f2216a709b6746131
#
_cell.length_a   1.000
_cell.length_b   1.000
_cell.length_c   1.000
_cell.angle_alpha   90.00
_cell.angle_beta   90.00
_cell.angle_gamma   90.00
#
_symmetry.space_group_name_H-M   'P 1'
#
loop_
_entity.id
_entity.type
_entity.pdbx_description
1 polymer ?
#
loop_
_entity_poly.entity_id
_entity_poly.type
_entity_poly.pdbx_seq_one_letter_code
_entity_poly.pdbx_strand_id
1 'polypeptide(L)'
;GAATGVGGIMRDVFTMGARPVASMNLIQFAGIDGDSQTAKKHRFLLRGVVDGIGGYGNCMGVPTIGGQTGFEECYAGNNLVNAFNLGICKSDEIFLGVAEGIGNPVMYVGSKTGRDGLGGAVMSSAAFTEDNESKRPTVQVGDPFTEKLLLEACMELFKEDLIIGIQDMGAAGLTSSSFEMAGRTGSGMKMDLDKVPSREEGMTPYDFMLSESQERMLICAKAGCEQAVIDIFEKWELSAAVIGEVTDTGNMELYWHGDLVADIPIQPLSEEAPVLDRPVSKPAYLETIEEVKMEKELSSTDAFDILWKSLEVIDKSFIYNQYDSMVQTNTIKGPGSLDGSVVRIKETGKALAMSADCNT
;
A
#
# COMPACT_ATOMS: atom_id res chain seq x y z
N GLY A 1 -7.85 -6.40 -4.58
CA GLY A 1 -7.67 -5.20 -3.74
C GLY A 1 -6.90 -5.47 -2.45
N ALA A 2 -7.25 -6.52 -1.68
CA ALA A 2 -6.54 -6.81 -0.42
C ALA A 2 -5.06 -7.19 -0.65
N ALA A 3 -4.77 -8.01 -1.65
CA ALA A 3 -3.41 -8.35 -2.04
C ALA A 3 -2.60 -7.09 -2.41
N THR A 4 -3.17 -6.25 -3.26
CA THR A 4 -2.57 -4.97 -3.69
C THR A 4 -2.35 -4.02 -2.51
N GLY A 5 -3.28 -3.97 -1.55
CA GLY A 5 -3.14 -3.17 -0.33
C GLY A 5 -1.97 -3.61 0.54
N VAL A 6 -1.76 -4.92 0.67
CA VAL A 6 -0.60 -5.47 1.40
C VAL A 6 0.71 -5.14 0.68
N GLY A 7 0.77 -5.30 -0.65
CA GLY A 7 1.94 -4.94 -1.44
C GLY A 7 2.26 -3.45 -1.35
N GLY A 8 1.27 -2.59 -1.58
CA GLY A 8 1.46 -1.13 -1.53
C GLY A 8 2.04 -0.64 -0.21
N ILE A 9 1.48 -1.10 0.93
CA ILE A 9 2.02 -0.66 2.24
C ILE A 9 3.40 -1.23 2.53
N MET A 10 3.73 -2.45 2.06
CA MET A 10 5.10 -2.97 2.17
C MET A 10 6.07 -2.14 1.33
N ARG A 11 5.65 -1.75 0.12
CA ARG A 11 6.45 -0.93 -0.80
C ARG A 11 6.74 0.45 -0.21
N ASP A 12 5.74 1.13 0.38
CA ASP A 12 5.95 2.37 1.11
C ASP A 12 7.03 2.23 2.20
N VAL A 13 6.99 1.13 2.94
CA VAL A 13 7.95 0.86 4.03
C VAL A 13 9.36 0.66 3.50
N PHE A 14 9.56 -0.17 2.47
CA PHE A 14 10.92 -0.41 1.99
C PHE A 14 11.46 0.70 1.08
N THR A 15 10.59 1.54 0.48
CA THR A 15 11.02 2.76 -0.22
C THR A 15 11.83 3.69 0.70
N MET A 16 11.51 3.74 1.99
CA MET A 16 12.27 4.52 2.98
C MET A 16 13.58 3.85 3.45
N GLY A 17 13.97 2.72 2.90
CA GLY A 17 15.14 1.95 3.33
C GLY A 17 14.85 0.98 4.47
N ALA A 18 13.61 0.90 4.95
CA ALA A 18 13.23 0.03 6.06
C ALA A 18 12.86 -1.38 5.56
N ARG A 19 13.55 -2.41 6.04
CA ARG A 19 13.19 -3.79 5.72
C ARG A 19 11.90 -4.19 6.44
N PRO A 20 10.86 -4.64 5.73
CA PRO A 20 9.64 -5.18 6.33
C PRO A 20 9.92 -6.39 7.23
N VAL A 21 9.43 -6.37 8.46
CA VAL A 21 9.67 -7.41 9.46
C VAL A 21 8.41 -7.99 10.08
N ALA A 22 7.27 -7.30 9.94
CA ALA A 22 5.99 -7.77 10.45
C ALA A 22 4.82 -7.10 9.73
N SER A 23 3.73 -7.85 9.58
CA SER A 23 2.43 -7.35 9.09
C SER A 23 1.34 -7.64 10.11
N MET A 24 0.35 -6.78 10.15
CA MET A 24 -0.92 -6.96 10.86
C MET A 24 -2.05 -6.44 9.98
N ASN A 25 -3.27 -6.96 10.17
CA ASN A 25 -4.40 -6.51 9.37
C ASN A 25 -5.64 -6.34 10.25
N LEU A 26 -6.39 -5.26 10.04
CA LEU A 26 -7.71 -5.07 10.63
C LEU A 26 -8.74 -5.20 9.52
N ILE A 27 -9.61 -6.20 9.62
CA ILE A 27 -10.60 -6.50 8.60
C ILE A 27 -12.00 -6.52 9.23
N GLN A 28 -12.92 -5.80 8.61
CA GLN A 28 -14.27 -5.64 9.10
C GLN A 28 -15.30 -6.05 8.06
N PHE A 29 -16.25 -6.89 8.44
CA PHE A 29 -17.27 -7.45 7.57
C PHE A 29 -18.64 -7.39 8.26
N ALA A 30 -19.72 -7.54 7.50
CA ALA A 30 -21.01 -7.90 8.09
C ALA A 30 -20.98 -9.37 8.54
N GLY A 31 -21.99 -9.75 9.33
CA GLY A 31 -22.13 -11.11 9.83
C GLY A 31 -22.04 -12.18 8.76
N ILE A 32 -21.33 -13.25 9.07
CA ILE A 32 -21.10 -14.39 8.17
C ILE A 32 -21.92 -15.64 8.52
N ASP A 33 -22.66 -15.58 9.60
CA ASP A 33 -23.53 -16.64 10.09
C ASP A 33 -24.88 -16.69 9.34
N GLY A 34 -25.55 -17.83 9.38
CA GLY A 34 -26.83 -18.04 8.71
C GLY A 34 -26.77 -18.10 7.17
N ASP A 35 -27.93 -18.01 6.53
CA ASP A 35 -28.12 -18.27 5.09
C ASP A 35 -28.56 -17.03 4.29
N SER A 36 -28.53 -15.84 4.90
CA SER A 36 -28.88 -14.61 4.21
C SER A 36 -27.95 -14.33 3.00
N GLN A 37 -28.41 -13.55 2.04
CA GLN A 37 -27.59 -13.15 0.89
C GLN A 37 -26.37 -12.33 1.34
N THR A 38 -26.56 -11.47 2.34
CA THR A 38 -25.45 -10.70 2.95
C THR A 38 -24.41 -11.63 3.55
N ALA A 39 -24.80 -12.61 4.38
CA ALA A 39 -23.87 -13.57 4.98
C ALA A 39 -23.11 -14.38 3.90
N LYS A 40 -23.79 -14.85 2.85
CA LYS A 40 -23.16 -15.56 1.73
C LYS A 40 -22.15 -14.67 1.00
N LYS A 41 -22.52 -13.41 0.71
CA LYS A 41 -21.63 -12.42 0.08
C LYS A 41 -20.40 -12.18 0.96
N HIS A 42 -20.59 -11.95 2.26
CA HIS A 42 -19.47 -11.63 3.16
C HIS A 42 -18.56 -12.84 3.41
N ARG A 43 -19.05 -14.08 3.44
CA ARG A 43 -18.20 -15.29 3.40
C ARG A 43 -17.31 -15.34 2.15
N PHE A 44 -17.87 -15.03 0.99
CA PHE A 44 -17.12 -15.00 -0.26
C PHE A 44 -16.06 -13.90 -0.26
N LEU A 45 -16.42 -12.68 0.19
CA LEU A 45 -15.50 -11.54 0.27
C LEU A 45 -14.39 -11.79 1.30
N LEU A 46 -14.74 -12.30 2.50
CA LEU A 46 -13.78 -12.63 3.54
C LEU A 46 -12.74 -13.63 3.05
N ARG A 47 -13.19 -14.71 2.38
CA ARG A 47 -12.27 -15.67 1.78
C ARG A 47 -11.32 -15.01 0.81
N GLY A 48 -11.82 -14.21 -0.15
CA GLY A 48 -10.98 -13.53 -1.13
C GLY A 48 -10.01 -12.53 -0.52
N VAL A 49 -10.41 -11.83 0.56
CA VAL A 49 -9.53 -10.93 1.31
C VAL A 49 -8.42 -11.69 2.01
N VAL A 50 -8.75 -12.77 2.72
CA VAL A 50 -7.77 -13.60 3.44
C VAL A 50 -6.80 -14.27 2.48
N ASP A 51 -7.30 -14.83 1.37
CA ASP A 51 -6.48 -15.40 0.30
C ASP A 51 -5.52 -14.35 -0.30
N GLY A 52 -6.00 -13.13 -0.51
CA GLY A 52 -5.18 -12.02 -1.04
C GLY A 52 -4.09 -11.57 -0.08
N ILE A 53 -4.43 -11.38 1.20
CA ILE A 53 -3.47 -10.99 2.25
C ILE A 53 -2.40 -12.08 2.41
N GLY A 54 -2.84 -13.34 2.57
CA GLY A 54 -1.94 -14.47 2.76
C GLY A 54 -1.06 -14.71 1.53
N GLY A 55 -1.65 -14.74 0.34
CA GLY A 55 -0.92 -14.96 -0.91
C GLY A 55 0.18 -13.92 -1.15
N TYR A 56 -0.09 -12.64 -0.86
CA TYR A 56 0.90 -11.59 -1.01
C TYR A 56 1.96 -11.63 0.10
N GLY A 57 1.54 -11.57 1.36
CA GLY A 57 2.45 -11.52 2.51
C GLY A 57 3.36 -12.74 2.63
N ASN A 58 2.82 -13.94 2.38
CA ASN A 58 3.58 -15.18 2.44
C ASN A 58 4.65 -15.24 1.33
N CYS A 59 4.32 -14.79 0.11
CA CYS A 59 5.27 -14.73 -1.00
C CYS A 59 6.38 -13.71 -0.76
N MET A 60 6.04 -12.53 -0.21
CA MET A 60 7.02 -11.52 0.21
C MET A 60 7.95 -12.02 1.33
N GLY A 61 7.53 -13.04 2.05
CA GLY A 61 8.28 -13.56 3.18
C GLY A 61 8.29 -12.60 4.38
N VAL A 62 7.19 -11.89 4.60
CA VAL A 62 6.96 -11.02 5.76
C VAL A 62 5.90 -11.65 6.65
N PRO A 63 6.20 -11.94 7.94
CA PRO A 63 5.26 -12.63 8.80
C PRO A 63 4.05 -11.77 9.13
N THR A 64 2.85 -12.33 8.98
CA THR A 64 1.62 -11.72 9.50
C THR A 64 1.39 -12.22 10.92
N ILE A 65 1.68 -11.36 11.89
CA ILE A 65 1.84 -11.75 13.30
C ILE A 65 0.60 -11.52 14.15
N GLY A 66 -0.41 -10.83 13.62
CA GLY A 66 -1.64 -10.50 14.35
C GLY A 66 -2.60 -9.67 13.52
N GLY A 67 -3.54 -9.06 14.21
CA GLY A 67 -4.58 -8.23 13.63
C GLY A 67 -5.91 -8.43 14.34
N GLN A 68 -6.97 -7.85 13.80
CA GLN A 68 -8.33 -7.97 14.28
C GLN A 68 -9.29 -8.30 13.14
N THR A 69 -10.27 -9.15 13.42
CA THR A 69 -11.40 -9.40 12.52
C THR A 69 -12.70 -9.19 13.26
N GLY A 70 -13.47 -8.19 12.84
CA GLY A 70 -14.77 -7.86 13.40
C GLY A 70 -15.93 -8.11 12.42
N PHE A 71 -17.11 -8.28 12.95
CA PHE A 71 -18.33 -8.58 12.21
C PHE A 71 -19.49 -7.70 12.69
N GLU A 72 -19.70 -6.59 12.01
CA GLU A 72 -20.76 -5.62 12.35
C GLU A 72 -21.63 -5.31 11.13
N GLU A 73 -22.93 -5.15 11.34
CA GLU A 73 -23.90 -4.93 10.26
C GLU A 73 -23.65 -3.64 9.48
N CYS A 74 -23.02 -2.65 10.06
CA CYS A 74 -22.65 -1.40 9.38
C CYS A 74 -21.73 -1.63 8.17
N TYR A 75 -21.03 -2.77 8.12
CA TYR A 75 -20.15 -3.13 7.01
C TYR A 75 -20.83 -3.95 5.90
N ALA A 76 -22.16 -4.14 5.96
CA ALA A 76 -22.91 -4.92 4.95
C ALA A 76 -22.79 -4.36 3.53
N GLY A 77 -22.71 -3.04 3.40
CA GLY A 77 -22.54 -2.34 2.12
C GLY A 77 -21.09 -2.23 1.67
N ASN A 78 -20.16 -2.12 2.60
CA ASN A 78 -18.74 -1.90 2.34
C ASN A 78 -17.88 -2.50 3.46
N ASN A 79 -17.24 -3.62 3.19
CA ASN A 79 -16.28 -4.21 4.10
C ASN A 79 -14.96 -3.41 4.10
N LEU A 80 -14.26 -3.39 5.23
CA LEU A 80 -12.98 -2.68 5.36
C LEU A 80 -11.81 -3.65 5.47
N VAL A 81 -10.70 -3.26 4.85
CA VAL A 81 -9.41 -3.95 4.94
C VAL A 81 -8.34 -2.90 5.18
N ASN A 82 -7.74 -2.92 6.37
CA ASN A 82 -6.62 -2.06 6.72
C ASN A 82 -5.38 -2.93 6.87
N ALA A 83 -4.45 -2.80 5.94
CA ALA A 83 -3.16 -3.46 6.00
C ALA A 83 -2.15 -2.58 6.75
N PHE A 84 -1.41 -3.17 7.65
CA PHE A 84 -0.32 -2.54 8.38
C PHE A 84 0.96 -3.32 8.17
N ASN A 85 2.06 -2.60 7.95
CA ASN A 85 3.38 -3.17 7.87
C ASN A 85 4.38 -2.42 8.74
N LEU A 86 5.29 -3.14 9.36
CA LEU A 86 6.39 -2.60 10.15
C LEU A 86 7.71 -2.93 9.48
N GLY A 87 8.51 -1.93 9.21
CA GLY A 87 9.90 -2.08 8.78
C GLY A 87 10.90 -1.54 9.80
N ILE A 88 12.13 -1.95 9.66
CA ILE A 88 13.23 -1.49 10.51
C ILE A 88 14.38 -1.00 9.62
N CYS A 89 14.85 0.21 9.89
CA CYS A 89 16.08 0.79 9.34
C CYS A 89 16.87 1.50 10.42
N LYS A 90 18.08 1.90 10.13
CA LYS A 90 18.82 2.82 10.98
C LYS A 90 18.39 4.27 10.70
N SER A 91 18.46 5.12 11.71
CA SER A 91 17.99 6.50 11.62
C SER A 91 18.80 7.38 10.64
N ASP A 92 20.00 6.97 10.31
CA ASP A 92 20.91 7.60 9.35
C ASP A 92 20.87 6.96 7.95
N GLU A 93 20.01 5.95 7.74
CA GLU A 93 19.82 5.23 6.48
C GLU A 93 18.37 5.41 5.94
N ILE A 94 17.76 6.57 6.17
CA ILE A 94 16.40 6.86 5.69
C ILE A 94 16.49 7.55 4.32
N PHE A 95 15.81 6.98 3.33
CA PHE A 95 15.68 7.55 2.00
C PHE A 95 14.39 8.35 1.86
N LEU A 96 14.44 9.42 1.08
CA LEU A 96 13.31 10.32 0.85
C LEU A 96 12.88 10.31 -0.62
N GLY A 97 11.62 10.60 -0.85
CA GLY A 97 11.06 10.80 -2.19
C GLY A 97 11.34 12.22 -2.68
N VAL A 98 12.57 12.49 -3.09
CA VAL A 98 13.02 13.81 -3.56
C VAL A 98 13.74 13.71 -4.90
N ALA A 99 13.65 14.77 -5.71
CA ALA A 99 14.37 14.89 -6.97
C ALA A 99 15.18 16.20 -6.94
N GLU A 100 16.47 16.09 -6.71
CA GLU A 100 17.38 17.23 -6.58
C GLU A 100 18.56 17.14 -7.55
N GLY A 101 19.16 18.29 -7.84
CA GLY A 101 20.34 18.41 -8.68
C GLY A 101 19.98 18.42 -10.17
N ILE A 102 20.12 19.59 -10.80
CA ILE A 102 19.81 19.77 -12.23
C ILE A 102 20.67 18.82 -13.05
N GLY A 103 20.04 18.08 -13.96
CA GLY A 103 20.68 17.08 -14.81
C GLY A 103 20.84 15.70 -14.16
N ASN A 104 20.46 15.52 -12.91
CA ASN A 104 20.39 14.18 -12.33
C ASN A 104 19.34 13.33 -13.06
N PRO A 105 19.67 12.07 -13.40
CA PRO A 105 18.77 11.22 -14.16
C PRO A 105 17.58 10.76 -13.33
N VAL A 106 16.42 10.77 -13.97
CA VAL A 106 15.19 10.18 -13.46
C VAL A 106 15.03 8.81 -14.07
N MET A 107 14.94 7.79 -13.22
CA MET A 107 14.95 6.40 -13.64
C MET A 107 13.66 5.69 -13.19
N TYR A 108 13.11 4.91 -14.10
CA TYR A 108 12.03 3.98 -13.85
C TYR A 108 12.62 2.60 -13.57
N VAL A 109 12.15 1.92 -12.51
CA VAL A 109 12.57 0.55 -12.17
C VAL A 109 11.40 -0.33 -11.72
N GLY A 110 11.55 -1.64 -11.90
CA GLY A 110 10.55 -2.64 -11.48
C GLY A 110 9.79 -3.29 -12.63
N SER A 111 8.51 -3.55 -12.43
CA SER A 111 7.62 -4.15 -13.44
C SER A 111 7.39 -3.22 -14.62
N LYS A 112 7.11 -3.80 -15.79
CA LYS A 112 6.73 -3.01 -16.98
C LYS A 112 5.31 -2.45 -16.82
N THR A 113 5.10 -1.24 -17.29
CA THR A 113 3.81 -0.54 -17.26
C THR A 113 2.80 -1.18 -18.23
N GLY A 114 1.57 -1.34 -17.78
CA GLY A 114 0.39 -1.72 -18.57
C GLY A 114 -0.77 -0.78 -18.26
N ARG A 115 -1.98 -1.07 -18.79
CA ARG A 115 -3.19 -0.29 -18.55
C ARG A 115 -3.93 -0.66 -17.25
N ASP A 116 -3.20 -1.10 -16.24
CA ASP A 116 -3.80 -1.49 -14.96
C ASP A 116 -4.20 -0.26 -14.14
N GLY A 117 -5.31 -0.34 -13.47
CA GLY A 117 -5.75 0.65 -12.50
C GLY A 117 -6.07 2.01 -13.07
N LEU A 118 -6.15 2.18 -14.39
CA LEU A 118 -6.52 3.45 -15.01
C LEU A 118 -7.84 3.98 -14.42
N GLY A 119 -7.76 5.12 -13.73
CA GLY A 119 -8.90 5.70 -13.01
C GLY A 119 -9.22 5.02 -11.67
N GLY A 120 -8.35 4.15 -11.13
CA GLY A 120 -8.53 3.50 -9.84
C GLY A 120 -8.60 4.50 -8.69
N ALA A 121 -7.72 5.48 -8.65
CA ALA A 121 -7.74 6.56 -7.66
C ALA A 121 -9.03 7.39 -7.73
N VAL A 122 -9.54 7.69 -8.92
CA VAL A 122 -10.82 8.39 -9.11
C VAL A 122 -11.99 7.54 -8.64
N MET A 123 -11.97 6.24 -8.93
CA MET A 123 -13.02 5.31 -8.51
C MET A 123 -13.06 5.14 -6.99
N SER A 124 -11.92 5.10 -6.31
CA SER A 124 -11.85 4.99 -4.85
C SER A 124 -12.35 6.23 -4.12
N SER A 125 -12.33 7.39 -4.79
CA SER A 125 -12.82 8.68 -4.27
C SER A 125 -14.29 8.95 -4.58
N ALA A 126 -14.94 8.13 -5.43
CA ALA A 126 -16.33 8.30 -5.82
C ALA A 126 -17.27 7.40 -4.99
N ALA A 127 -18.52 7.85 -4.81
CA ALA A 127 -19.56 6.97 -4.24
C ALA A 127 -19.83 5.79 -5.19
N PHE A 128 -19.93 4.58 -4.63
CA PHE A 128 -20.27 3.39 -5.40
C PHE A 128 -21.71 3.46 -5.90
N THR A 129 -21.89 3.30 -7.20
CA THR A 129 -23.20 3.17 -7.86
C THR A 129 -23.35 1.78 -8.50
N GLU A 130 -24.58 1.34 -8.75
CA GLU A 130 -24.85 0.00 -9.31
C GLU A 130 -24.25 -0.25 -10.70
N ASP A 131 -23.84 0.78 -11.43
CA ASP A 131 -23.26 0.71 -12.80
C ASP A 131 -21.78 0.36 -12.87
N ASN A 132 -21.15 -0.08 -11.77
CA ASN A 132 -19.71 -0.28 -11.69
C ASN A 132 -19.16 -1.54 -12.39
N GLU A 133 -20.00 -2.41 -12.94
CA GLU A 133 -19.53 -3.61 -13.67
C GLU A 133 -18.72 -3.31 -14.94
N SER A 134 -18.90 -2.15 -15.55
CA SER A 134 -18.14 -1.71 -16.75
C SER A 134 -16.72 -1.23 -16.47
N LYS A 135 -16.32 -1.10 -15.19
CA LYS A 135 -15.04 -0.52 -14.77
C LYS A 135 -13.97 -1.54 -14.41
N ARG A 136 -14.02 -2.76 -14.98
CA ARG A 136 -12.99 -3.80 -14.77
C ARG A 136 -11.55 -3.38 -15.10
N PRO A 137 -11.26 -2.44 -16.01
CA PRO A 137 -9.88 -1.96 -16.24
C PRO A 137 -9.26 -1.25 -15.05
N THR A 138 -10.04 -0.87 -14.02
CA THR A 138 -9.55 -0.19 -12.82
C THR A 138 -8.96 -1.14 -11.77
N VAL A 139 -8.98 -2.46 -12.01
CA VAL A 139 -8.40 -3.43 -11.08
C VAL A 139 -6.88 -3.43 -11.21
N GLN A 140 -6.23 -3.17 -10.11
CA GLN A 140 -4.79 -3.33 -9.98
C GLN A 140 -4.47 -4.81 -9.75
N VAL A 141 -3.53 -5.36 -10.50
CA VAL A 141 -3.04 -6.74 -10.34
C VAL A 141 -1.66 -6.68 -9.70
N GLY A 142 -1.52 -7.26 -8.51
CA GLY A 142 -0.23 -7.34 -7.83
C GLY A 142 0.49 -8.65 -8.12
N ASP A 143 1.81 -8.59 -8.25
CA ASP A 143 2.71 -9.73 -8.36
C ASP A 143 3.69 -9.75 -7.17
N PRO A 144 3.37 -10.48 -6.11
CA PRO A 144 4.20 -10.49 -4.90
C PRO A 144 5.60 -11.10 -5.12
N PHE A 145 5.77 -11.94 -6.14
CA PHE A 145 7.10 -12.44 -6.49
C PHE A 145 7.97 -11.34 -7.07
N THR A 146 7.46 -10.58 -8.03
CA THR A 146 8.16 -9.43 -8.59
C THR A 146 8.41 -8.35 -7.52
N GLU A 147 7.47 -8.11 -6.61
CA GLU A 147 7.71 -7.17 -5.50
C GLU A 147 8.78 -7.66 -4.54
N LYS A 148 8.89 -8.97 -4.31
CA LYS A 148 9.99 -9.54 -3.54
C LYS A 148 11.34 -9.28 -4.18
N LEU A 149 11.45 -9.44 -5.49
CA LEU A 149 12.67 -9.10 -6.23
C LEU A 149 12.97 -7.60 -6.13
N LEU A 150 11.95 -6.76 -6.26
CA LEU A 150 12.07 -5.29 -6.14
C LEU A 150 12.57 -4.88 -4.74
N LEU A 151 12.02 -5.48 -3.68
CA LEU A 151 12.50 -5.28 -2.31
C LEU A 151 13.99 -5.58 -2.19
N GLU A 152 14.44 -6.74 -2.66
CA GLU A 152 15.85 -7.13 -2.53
C GLU A 152 16.77 -6.26 -3.39
N ALA A 153 16.35 -5.87 -4.59
CA ALA A 153 17.08 -4.92 -5.42
C ALA A 153 17.22 -3.55 -4.74
N CYS A 154 16.14 -3.03 -4.14
CA CYS A 154 16.20 -1.78 -3.38
C CYS A 154 17.10 -1.90 -2.14
N MET A 155 17.03 -3.01 -1.39
CA MET A 155 17.91 -3.23 -0.25
C MET A 155 19.39 -3.37 -0.64
N GLU A 156 19.70 -3.81 -1.86
CA GLU A 156 21.05 -3.80 -2.42
C GLU A 156 21.46 -2.37 -2.82
N LEU A 157 20.59 -1.67 -3.56
CA LEU A 157 20.80 -0.29 -3.99
C LEU A 157 21.12 0.65 -2.80
N PHE A 158 20.42 0.50 -1.70
CA PHE A 158 20.58 1.35 -0.51
C PHE A 158 21.93 1.19 0.22
N LYS A 159 22.71 0.18 -0.12
CA LYS A 159 24.07 0.02 0.41
C LYS A 159 25.11 0.82 -0.38
N GLU A 160 24.71 1.29 -1.54
CA GLU A 160 25.56 2.05 -2.45
C GLU A 160 25.14 3.53 -2.47
N ASP A 161 26.08 4.42 -2.66
CA ASP A 161 25.82 5.88 -2.71
C ASP A 161 25.48 6.34 -4.15
N LEU A 162 24.42 5.73 -4.75
CA LEU A 162 24.08 5.91 -6.17
C LEU A 162 22.88 6.84 -6.41
N ILE A 163 22.05 7.08 -5.41
CA ILE A 163 20.77 7.78 -5.59
C ILE A 163 20.66 9.02 -4.70
N ILE A 164 19.82 9.95 -5.11
CA ILE A 164 19.40 11.14 -4.36
C ILE A 164 18.09 10.86 -3.64
N GLY A 165 17.13 10.24 -4.33
CA GLY A 165 15.83 9.93 -3.78
C GLY A 165 15.12 8.82 -4.54
N ILE A 166 14.08 8.28 -3.91
CA ILE A 166 13.28 7.19 -4.45
C ILE A 166 11.85 7.33 -3.95
N GLN A 167 10.88 7.02 -4.83
CA GLN A 167 9.45 7.03 -4.54
C GLN A 167 8.80 5.82 -5.19
N ASP A 168 7.88 5.17 -4.50
CA ASP A 168 7.07 4.13 -5.10
C ASP A 168 6.01 4.71 -6.06
N MET A 169 5.49 3.87 -6.95
CA MET A 169 4.40 4.23 -7.84
C MET A 169 3.13 3.52 -7.39
N GLY A 170 2.34 4.21 -6.58
CA GLY A 170 1.02 3.77 -6.11
C GLY A 170 -0.11 4.32 -6.95
N ALA A 171 -1.08 4.98 -6.31
CA ALA A 171 -2.18 5.66 -6.95
C ALA A 171 -1.70 6.74 -7.93
N ALA A 172 -2.31 6.82 -9.10
CA ALA A 172 -1.92 7.68 -10.21
C ALA A 172 -0.48 7.46 -10.72
N GLY A 173 0.18 6.39 -10.30
CA GLY A 173 1.41 5.85 -10.87
C GLY A 173 2.54 6.84 -11.03
N LEU A 174 3.00 7.03 -12.28
CA LEU A 174 4.09 7.93 -12.61
C LEU A 174 3.76 9.41 -12.35
N THR A 175 2.48 9.79 -12.44
CA THR A 175 2.05 11.16 -12.14
C THR A 175 2.32 11.49 -10.67
N SER A 176 1.79 10.73 -9.71
CA SER A 176 2.00 11.03 -8.29
C SER A 176 3.47 11.01 -7.91
N SER A 177 4.19 9.94 -8.26
CA SER A 177 5.60 9.79 -7.88
C SER A 177 6.48 10.94 -8.40
N SER A 178 6.33 11.32 -9.67
CA SER A 178 7.16 12.37 -10.27
C SER A 178 6.82 13.78 -9.74
N PHE A 179 5.53 14.10 -9.62
CA PHE A 179 5.12 15.40 -9.10
C PHE A 179 5.48 15.58 -7.61
N GLU A 180 5.35 14.52 -6.80
CA GLU A 180 5.72 14.57 -5.39
C GLU A 180 7.22 14.74 -5.20
N MET A 181 8.06 13.94 -5.93
CA MET A 181 9.51 14.03 -5.81
C MET A 181 10.04 15.41 -6.21
N ALA A 182 9.55 15.98 -7.30
CA ALA A 182 9.96 17.30 -7.77
C ALA A 182 9.34 18.43 -6.94
N GLY A 183 8.09 18.30 -6.53
CA GLY A 183 7.38 19.29 -5.72
C GLY A 183 8.03 19.55 -4.37
N ARG A 184 8.45 18.48 -3.66
CA ARG A 184 9.13 18.59 -2.37
C ARG A 184 10.43 19.40 -2.41
N THR A 185 11.06 19.48 -3.57
CA THR A 185 12.33 20.21 -3.76
C THR A 185 12.17 21.52 -4.52
N GLY A 186 10.97 21.75 -5.10
CA GLY A 186 10.71 22.89 -5.97
C GLY A 186 11.45 22.82 -7.31
N SER A 187 11.90 21.63 -7.71
CA SER A 187 12.54 21.39 -8.98
C SER A 187 11.53 21.22 -10.12
N GLY A 188 12.00 21.16 -11.36
CA GLY A 188 11.27 20.65 -12.52
C GLY A 188 11.71 19.24 -12.87
N MET A 189 11.00 18.62 -13.79
CA MET A 189 11.35 17.30 -14.31
C MET A 189 10.97 17.22 -15.79
N LYS A 190 11.89 16.69 -16.58
CA LYS A 190 11.67 16.41 -18.01
C LYS A 190 11.68 14.91 -18.21
N MET A 191 10.61 14.35 -18.76
CA MET A 191 10.50 12.92 -19.01
C MET A 191 10.19 12.63 -20.48
N ASP A 192 10.78 11.56 -20.98
CA ASP A 192 10.55 10.98 -22.30
C ASP A 192 9.78 9.66 -22.11
N LEU A 193 8.48 9.70 -22.38
CA LEU A 193 7.57 8.59 -22.16
C LEU A 193 7.83 7.41 -23.11
N ASP A 194 8.52 7.61 -24.25
CA ASP A 194 8.94 6.53 -25.14
C ASP A 194 9.94 5.57 -24.46
N LYS A 195 10.62 6.04 -23.42
CA LYS A 195 11.62 5.26 -22.67
C LYS A 195 11.04 4.48 -21.51
N VAL A 196 9.76 4.69 -21.16
CA VAL A 196 9.11 3.97 -20.07
C VAL A 196 8.90 2.51 -20.47
N PRO A 197 9.45 1.55 -19.73
CA PRO A 197 9.25 0.13 -20.04
C PRO A 197 7.77 -0.25 -20.00
N SER A 198 7.25 -0.77 -21.11
CA SER A 198 5.86 -1.16 -21.23
C SER A 198 5.71 -2.63 -21.63
N ARG A 199 4.60 -3.25 -21.21
CA ARG A 199 4.21 -4.62 -21.60
C ARG A 199 3.06 -4.65 -22.58
N GLU A 200 2.48 -3.49 -22.91
CA GLU A 200 1.35 -3.36 -23.84
C GLU A 200 1.71 -2.43 -24.98
N GLU A 201 1.23 -2.76 -26.17
CA GLU A 201 1.36 -1.94 -27.36
C GLU A 201 0.27 -0.86 -27.42
N GLY A 202 0.56 0.24 -28.12
CA GLY A 202 -0.39 1.30 -28.40
C GLY A 202 -0.86 2.07 -27.17
N MET A 203 -0.06 2.11 -26.10
CA MET A 203 -0.29 2.99 -24.96
C MET A 203 -0.10 4.45 -25.36
N THR A 204 -0.91 5.32 -24.79
CA THR A 204 -0.83 6.77 -24.95
C THR A 204 -0.02 7.41 -23.81
N PRO A 205 0.45 8.66 -23.95
CA PRO A 205 1.06 9.41 -22.84
C PRO A 205 0.21 9.42 -21.59
N TYR A 206 -1.11 9.53 -21.75
CA TYR A 206 -2.07 9.48 -20.64
C TYR A 206 -2.06 8.13 -19.93
N ASP A 207 -2.00 7.02 -20.69
CA ASP A 207 -1.92 5.67 -20.11
C ASP A 207 -0.63 5.50 -19.31
N PHE A 208 0.53 5.99 -19.79
CA PHE A 208 1.79 5.90 -19.08
C PHE A 208 1.78 6.67 -17.76
N MET A 209 1.24 7.89 -17.77
CA MET A 209 1.23 8.76 -16.60
C MET A 209 0.26 8.30 -15.51
N LEU A 210 -0.90 7.74 -15.89
CA LEU A 210 -1.97 7.37 -14.97
C LEU A 210 -2.08 5.86 -14.68
N SER A 211 -1.26 5.04 -15.32
CA SER A 211 -1.22 3.61 -15.01
C SER A 211 -0.86 3.39 -13.55
N GLU A 212 -1.61 2.52 -12.88
CA GLU A 212 -1.35 2.08 -11.51
C GLU A 212 -0.81 0.63 -11.47
N SER A 213 -0.08 0.20 -12.51
CA SER A 213 0.66 -1.07 -12.46
C SER A 213 1.52 -1.11 -11.22
N GLN A 214 1.46 -2.21 -10.49
CA GLN A 214 2.16 -2.37 -9.22
C GLN A 214 3.65 -2.67 -9.40
N GLU A 215 4.39 -2.79 -8.33
CA GLU A 215 5.80 -3.20 -8.28
C GLU A 215 6.73 -2.30 -9.10
N ARG A 216 6.53 -0.98 -9.02
CA ARG A 216 7.32 0.03 -9.74
C ARG A 216 7.82 1.10 -8.79
N MET A 217 9.02 1.64 -9.09
CA MET A 217 9.63 2.75 -8.37
C MET A 217 10.15 3.80 -9.34
N LEU A 218 10.15 5.06 -8.90
CA LEU A 218 10.83 6.17 -9.54
C LEU A 218 12.06 6.55 -8.71
N ILE A 219 13.20 6.67 -9.34
CA ILE A 219 14.48 6.98 -8.70
C ILE A 219 15.05 8.27 -9.31
N CYS A 220 15.52 9.18 -8.48
CA CYS A 220 16.45 10.23 -8.85
C CYS A 220 17.86 9.71 -8.56
N ALA A 221 18.60 9.31 -9.57
CA ALA A 221 19.96 8.82 -9.41
C ALA A 221 20.99 9.97 -9.47
N LYS A 222 22.19 9.74 -8.97
CA LYS A 222 23.30 10.66 -9.15
C LYS A 222 23.80 10.57 -10.59
N ALA A 223 24.12 11.71 -11.20
CA ALA A 223 24.64 11.76 -12.57
C ALA A 223 25.90 10.90 -12.71
N GLY A 224 25.91 10.03 -13.72
CA GLY A 224 26.98 9.06 -13.98
C GLY A 224 26.85 7.74 -13.23
N CYS A 225 25.81 7.56 -12.39
CA CYS A 225 25.56 6.31 -11.68
C CYS A 225 24.47 5.43 -12.33
N GLU A 226 23.92 5.86 -13.47
CA GLU A 226 22.78 5.23 -14.14
C GLU A 226 23.03 3.75 -14.43
N GLN A 227 24.20 3.42 -14.97
CA GLN A 227 24.53 2.05 -15.33
C GLN A 227 24.63 1.16 -14.09
N ALA A 228 25.21 1.66 -13.00
CA ALA A 228 25.31 0.90 -11.76
C ALA A 228 23.92 0.59 -11.17
N VAL A 229 22.96 1.54 -11.25
CA VAL A 229 21.57 1.31 -10.88
C VAL A 229 20.94 0.26 -11.79
N ILE A 230 21.10 0.36 -13.11
CA ILE A 230 20.58 -0.62 -14.08
C ILE A 230 21.12 -2.03 -13.76
N ASP A 231 22.43 -2.17 -13.55
CA ASP A 231 23.07 -3.45 -13.27
C ASP A 231 22.50 -4.14 -12.03
N ILE A 232 22.15 -3.36 -10.98
CA ILE A 232 21.50 -3.89 -9.77
C ILE A 232 20.13 -4.46 -10.10
N PHE A 233 19.27 -3.69 -10.80
CA PHE A 233 17.91 -4.16 -11.09
C PHE A 233 17.88 -5.30 -12.13
N GLU A 234 18.73 -5.26 -13.14
CA GLU A 234 18.86 -6.36 -14.11
C GLU A 234 19.34 -7.67 -13.47
N LYS A 235 20.23 -7.61 -12.47
CA LYS A 235 20.62 -8.77 -11.67
C LYS A 235 19.43 -9.45 -11.01
N TRP A 236 18.42 -8.69 -10.63
CA TRP A 236 17.17 -9.17 -10.04
C TRP A 236 16.06 -9.38 -11.08
N GLU A 237 16.41 -9.44 -12.37
CA GLU A 237 15.47 -9.67 -13.50
C GLU A 237 14.37 -8.61 -13.61
N LEU A 238 14.63 -7.39 -13.14
CA LEU A 238 13.72 -6.25 -13.17
C LEU A 238 14.09 -5.27 -14.28
N SER A 239 13.08 -4.56 -14.80
CA SER A 239 13.33 -3.47 -15.76
C SER A 239 13.96 -2.27 -15.05
N ALA A 240 14.89 -1.60 -15.73
CA ALA A 240 15.44 -0.32 -15.32
C ALA A 240 15.73 0.53 -16.58
N ALA A 241 15.30 1.80 -16.54
CA ALA A 241 15.50 2.71 -17.67
C ALA A 241 15.64 4.15 -17.19
N VAL A 242 16.53 4.92 -17.81
CA VAL A 242 16.57 6.37 -17.67
C VAL A 242 15.43 6.94 -18.52
N ILE A 243 14.46 7.54 -17.89
CA ILE A 243 13.27 8.11 -18.55
C ILE A 243 13.26 9.62 -18.58
N GLY A 244 14.17 10.28 -17.88
CA GLY A 244 14.21 11.74 -17.81
C GLY A 244 15.36 12.29 -16.99
N GLU A 245 15.25 13.56 -16.68
CA GLU A 245 16.22 14.33 -15.89
C GLU A 245 15.54 15.39 -15.04
N VAL A 246 16.18 15.78 -13.95
CA VAL A 246 15.77 16.89 -13.08
C VAL A 246 16.13 18.22 -13.76
N THR A 247 15.20 19.19 -13.75
CA THR A 247 15.39 20.52 -14.33
C THR A 247 15.16 21.62 -13.28
N ASP A 248 15.44 22.88 -13.65
CA ASP A 248 15.17 24.08 -12.84
C ASP A 248 13.91 24.84 -13.29
N THR A 249 13.10 24.25 -14.18
CA THR A 249 11.95 24.93 -14.76
C THR A 249 10.76 25.05 -13.80
N GLY A 250 10.70 24.21 -12.75
CA GLY A 250 9.54 24.10 -11.88
C GLY A 250 8.33 23.41 -12.53
N ASN A 251 8.51 22.92 -13.76
CA ASN A 251 7.47 22.29 -14.57
C ASN A 251 7.74 20.81 -14.78
N MET A 252 6.67 20.05 -14.99
CA MET A 252 6.69 18.70 -15.53
C MET A 252 6.58 18.79 -17.05
N GLU A 253 7.69 18.51 -17.74
CA GLU A 253 7.77 18.52 -19.20
C GLU A 253 7.75 17.06 -19.71
N LEU A 254 6.67 16.69 -20.43
CA LEU A 254 6.49 15.35 -20.96
C LEU A 254 6.68 15.34 -22.47
N TYR A 255 7.55 14.45 -22.93
CA TYR A 255 7.84 14.24 -24.35
C TYR A 255 7.31 12.87 -24.79
N TRP A 256 6.78 12.85 -26.03
CA TRP A 256 6.29 11.64 -26.68
C TRP A 256 6.57 11.74 -28.19
N HIS A 257 7.27 10.73 -28.74
CA HIS A 257 7.73 10.70 -30.12
C HIS A 257 8.51 11.96 -30.53
N GLY A 258 9.22 12.55 -29.58
CA GLY A 258 10.01 13.77 -29.77
C GLY A 258 9.24 15.08 -29.62
N ASP A 259 7.92 15.03 -29.51
CA ASP A 259 7.08 16.21 -29.30
C ASP A 259 6.83 16.47 -27.81
N LEU A 260 6.79 17.74 -27.41
CA LEU A 260 6.34 18.16 -26.07
C LEU A 260 4.81 18.02 -26.01
N VAL A 261 4.33 17.03 -25.23
CA VAL A 261 2.89 16.71 -25.10
C VAL A 261 2.24 17.29 -23.84
N ALA A 262 3.05 17.67 -22.85
CA ALA A 262 2.59 18.38 -21.66
C ALA A 262 3.70 19.25 -21.07
N ASP A 263 3.33 20.43 -20.56
CA ASP A 263 4.18 21.34 -19.80
C ASP A 263 3.33 21.92 -18.67
N ILE A 264 3.51 21.39 -17.46
CA ILE A 264 2.59 21.58 -16.33
C ILE A 264 3.37 22.06 -15.11
N PRO A 265 2.99 23.19 -14.48
CA PRO A 265 3.59 23.62 -13.23
C PRO A 265 3.39 22.56 -12.14
N ILE A 266 4.46 22.20 -11.41
CA ILE A 266 4.45 21.13 -10.41
C ILE A 266 3.79 21.58 -9.11
N GLN A 267 4.17 22.74 -8.58
CA GLN A 267 3.76 23.20 -7.25
C GLN A 267 2.23 23.22 -7.04
N PRO A 268 1.39 23.72 -7.99
CA PRO A 268 -0.06 23.72 -7.80
C PRO A 268 -0.68 22.33 -7.65
N LEU A 269 -0.03 21.29 -8.18
CA LEU A 269 -0.54 19.91 -8.14
C LEU A 269 0.05 19.07 -7.01
N SER A 270 1.18 19.48 -6.43
CA SER A 270 1.84 18.75 -5.35
C SER A 270 1.62 19.38 -3.97
N GLU A 271 1.93 20.68 -3.82
CA GLU A 271 2.05 21.33 -2.51
C GLU A 271 0.95 22.37 -2.22
N GLU A 272 0.27 22.86 -3.25
CA GLU A 272 -0.72 23.93 -3.11
C GLU A 272 -2.18 23.42 -3.08
N ALA A 273 -2.38 22.15 -2.71
CA ALA A 273 -3.73 21.63 -2.52
C ALA A 273 -4.48 22.42 -1.43
N PRO A 274 -5.76 22.80 -1.65
CA PRO A 274 -6.49 23.63 -0.71
C PRO A 274 -6.68 22.91 0.63
N VAL A 275 -6.23 23.53 1.71
CA VAL A 275 -6.51 23.10 3.08
C VAL A 275 -7.90 23.57 3.44
N LEU A 276 -8.84 22.64 3.55
CA LEU A 276 -10.25 22.94 3.81
C LEU A 276 -10.51 23.06 5.31
N ASP A 277 -10.95 24.22 5.77
CA ASP A 277 -11.52 24.42 7.10
C ASP A 277 -12.99 23.99 7.09
N ARG A 278 -13.25 22.73 7.41
CA ARG A 278 -14.60 22.16 7.44
C ARG A 278 -15.32 22.56 8.72
N PRO A 279 -16.59 23.05 8.64
CA PRO A 279 -17.36 23.32 9.83
C PRO A 279 -17.55 22.04 10.65
N VAL A 280 -17.30 22.13 11.96
CA VAL A 280 -17.50 21.04 12.90
C VAL A 280 -18.67 21.36 13.81
N SER A 281 -19.46 20.33 14.17
CA SER A 281 -20.50 20.45 15.17
C SER A 281 -20.43 19.25 16.12
N LYS A 282 -20.82 19.48 17.37
CA LYS A 282 -20.98 18.39 18.31
C LYS A 282 -22.10 17.46 17.82
N PRO A 283 -21.87 16.16 17.69
CA PRO A 283 -22.93 15.23 17.28
C PRO A 283 -24.10 15.26 18.25
N ALA A 284 -25.34 15.34 17.72
CA ALA A 284 -26.54 15.45 18.54
C ALA A 284 -26.73 14.26 19.50
N TYR A 285 -26.28 13.06 19.13
CA TYR A 285 -26.39 11.88 20.00
C TYR A 285 -25.60 12.03 21.32
N LEU A 286 -24.54 12.85 21.35
CA LEU A 286 -23.78 13.11 22.58
C LEU A 286 -24.59 13.87 23.63
N GLU A 287 -25.69 14.53 23.25
CA GLU A 287 -26.59 15.20 24.15
C GLU A 287 -27.64 14.24 24.75
N THR A 288 -27.80 13.09 24.11
CA THR A 288 -28.77 12.06 24.47
C THR A 288 -28.13 10.79 25.04
N ILE A 289 -26.80 10.81 25.30
CA ILE A 289 -26.13 9.68 25.97
C ILE A 289 -26.67 9.63 27.42
N GLU A 290 -27.55 8.68 27.64
CA GLU A 290 -27.99 8.28 28.98
C GLU A 290 -27.08 7.18 29.51
N GLU A 291 -26.99 7.06 30.85
CA GLU A 291 -26.35 5.88 31.45
C GLU A 291 -27.03 4.62 30.93
N VAL A 292 -26.23 3.68 30.42
CA VAL A 292 -26.72 2.39 29.95
C VAL A 292 -27.39 1.68 31.12
N LYS A 293 -28.71 1.65 31.11
CA LYS A 293 -29.48 0.82 32.07
C LYS A 293 -29.61 -0.56 31.46
N MET A 294 -29.14 -1.55 32.18
CA MET A 294 -29.40 -2.94 31.80
C MET A 294 -30.93 -3.20 31.94
N GLU A 295 -31.62 -3.34 30.83
CA GLU A 295 -33.03 -3.59 30.77
C GLU A 295 -33.40 -4.99 31.32
N LYS A 296 -32.44 -5.90 31.34
CA LYS A 296 -32.61 -7.28 31.78
C LYS A 296 -31.34 -7.78 32.47
N GLU A 297 -31.46 -8.25 33.66
CA GLU A 297 -30.42 -9.03 34.31
C GLU A 297 -30.31 -10.40 33.63
N LEU A 298 -29.18 -10.63 32.99
CA LEU A 298 -28.82 -11.95 32.44
C LEU A 298 -28.14 -12.77 33.53
N SER A 299 -28.44 -14.06 33.61
CA SER A 299 -27.62 -14.96 34.41
C SER A 299 -26.21 -15.04 33.77
N SER A 300 -25.19 -15.32 34.59
CA SER A 300 -23.82 -15.52 34.08
C SER A 300 -23.76 -16.61 33.00
N THR A 301 -24.59 -17.63 33.09
CA THR A 301 -24.67 -18.70 32.09
C THR A 301 -25.27 -18.20 30.78
N ASP A 302 -26.35 -17.43 30.83
CA ASP A 302 -26.96 -16.88 29.61
C ASP A 302 -26.03 -15.86 28.94
N ALA A 303 -25.38 -15.01 29.73
CA ALA A 303 -24.40 -14.08 29.23
C ALA A 303 -23.19 -14.79 28.54
N PHE A 304 -22.67 -15.85 29.18
CA PHE A 304 -21.63 -16.67 28.61
C PHE A 304 -22.07 -17.32 27.30
N ASP A 305 -23.26 -17.89 27.24
CA ASP A 305 -23.80 -18.55 26.06
C ASP A 305 -23.97 -17.58 24.86
N ILE A 306 -24.43 -16.34 25.16
CA ILE A 306 -24.54 -15.30 24.13
C ILE A 306 -23.16 -14.90 23.59
N LEU A 307 -22.20 -14.60 24.47
CA LEU A 307 -20.87 -14.21 24.11
C LEU A 307 -20.14 -15.32 23.35
N TRP A 308 -20.23 -16.56 23.85
CA TRP A 308 -19.56 -17.71 23.26
C TRP A 308 -20.02 -18.01 21.82
N LYS A 309 -21.25 -17.67 21.49
CA LYS A 309 -21.84 -17.82 20.16
C LYS A 309 -21.67 -16.59 19.27
N SER A 310 -21.16 -15.51 19.82
CA SER A 310 -20.94 -14.27 19.09
C SER A 310 -19.77 -14.40 18.09
N LEU A 311 -19.95 -13.86 16.89
CA LEU A 311 -18.88 -13.78 15.90
C LEU A 311 -17.65 -13.00 16.39
N GLU A 312 -17.83 -12.09 17.36
CA GLU A 312 -16.74 -11.32 17.96
C GLU A 312 -15.79 -12.19 18.80
N VAL A 313 -16.31 -13.20 19.47
CA VAL A 313 -15.57 -14.03 20.43
C VAL A 313 -15.11 -15.36 19.85
N ILE A 314 -15.68 -15.82 18.73
CA ILE A 314 -15.28 -17.08 18.12
C ILE A 314 -13.79 -17.10 17.77
N ASP A 315 -13.22 -18.30 17.81
CA ASP A 315 -11.84 -18.53 17.33
C ASP A 315 -11.69 -18.12 15.86
N LYS A 316 -10.72 -17.26 15.59
CA LYS A 316 -10.39 -16.75 14.25
C LYS A 316 -9.28 -17.58 13.56
N SER A 317 -8.96 -18.78 14.06
CA SER A 317 -7.91 -19.65 13.49
C SER A 317 -8.14 -19.97 12.00
N PHE A 318 -9.37 -20.03 11.54
CA PHE A 318 -9.73 -20.20 10.14
C PHE A 318 -9.22 -19.05 9.24
N ILE A 319 -8.87 -17.90 9.82
CA ILE A 319 -8.25 -16.76 9.16
C ILE A 319 -6.73 -16.81 9.33
N TYR A 320 -6.23 -16.70 10.56
CA TYR A 320 -4.80 -16.48 10.79
C TYR A 320 -3.93 -17.70 10.49
N ASN A 321 -4.47 -18.91 10.45
CA ASN A 321 -3.73 -20.10 10.03
C ASN A 321 -3.36 -20.10 8.54
N GLN A 322 -3.91 -19.19 7.74
CA GLN A 322 -3.57 -19.04 6.32
C GLN A 322 -2.36 -18.11 6.11
N TYR A 323 -1.95 -17.40 7.16
CA TYR A 323 -0.83 -16.49 7.13
C TYR A 323 0.42 -17.17 7.69
N ASP A 324 1.56 -17.04 7.00
CA ASP A 324 2.84 -17.40 7.61
C ASP A 324 3.19 -16.35 8.68
N SER A 325 3.14 -16.77 9.92
CA SER A 325 3.47 -15.93 11.08
C SER A 325 4.89 -16.10 11.57
N MET A 326 5.65 -17.05 10.99
CA MET A 326 6.97 -17.44 11.49
C MET A 326 8.11 -17.20 10.52
N VAL A 327 7.83 -16.85 9.27
CA VAL A 327 8.86 -16.52 8.28
C VAL A 327 9.79 -15.43 8.81
N GLN A 328 11.04 -15.40 8.39
CA GLN A 328 12.15 -14.62 8.97
C GLN A 328 12.58 -15.06 10.38
N THR A 329 11.86 -15.97 11.05
CA THR A 329 12.19 -16.52 12.39
C THR A 329 12.33 -15.48 13.52
N ASN A 330 11.64 -14.33 13.38
CA ASN A 330 11.67 -13.23 14.34
C ASN A 330 10.51 -13.25 15.34
N THR A 331 9.42 -13.96 15.03
CA THR A 331 8.22 -14.01 15.85
C THR A 331 8.46 -14.77 17.15
N ILE A 332 8.27 -14.12 18.28
CA ILE A 332 8.34 -14.70 19.63
C ILE A 332 6.95 -15.10 20.10
N LYS A 333 5.97 -14.23 19.85
CA LYS A 333 4.55 -14.43 20.09
C LYS A 333 3.78 -14.06 18.84
N GLY A 334 3.05 -14.99 18.29
CA GLY A 334 2.22 -14.82 17.10
C GLY A 334 0.74 -14.98 17.40
N PRO A 335 -0.11 -15.03 16.35
CA PRO A 335 -1.56 -15.11 16.49
C PRO A 335 -2.00 -16.35 17.26
N GLY A 336 -3.14 -16.24 17.93
CA GLY A 336 -3.77 -17.31 18.69
C GLY A 336 -3.19 -17.58 20.10
N SER A 337 -2.19 -16.82 20.54
CA SER A 337 -1.57 -17.03 21.85
C SER A 337 -1.85 -15.93 22.88
N LEU A 338 -1.94 -14.68 22.45
CA LEU A 338 -2.15 -13.49 23.29
C LEU A 338 -2.86 -12.42 22.44
N ASP A 339 -3.38 -11.37 23.08
CA ASP A 339 -3.96 -10.20 22.41
C ASP A 339 -2.91 -9.33 21.70
N GLY A 340 -1.64 -9.50 22.01
CA GLY A 340 -0.53 -8.82 21.38
C GLY A 340 0.47 -9.80 20.79
N SER A 341 1.21 -9.34 19.81
CA SER A 341 2.27 -10.08 19.15
C SER A 341 3.64 -9.50 19.48
N VAL A 342 4.67 -10.32 19.45
CA VAL A 342 6.04 -9.90 19.76
C VAL A 342 7.00 -10.42 18.70
N VAL A 343 7.80 -9.52 18.14
CA VAL A 343 8.89 -9.84 17.23
C VAL A 343 10.22 -9.37 17.80
N ARG A 344 11.23 -10.19 17.66
CA ARG A 344 12.61 -9.82 18.04
C ARG A 344 13.25 -8.95 16.95
N ILE A 345 14.08 -8.01 17.37
CA ILE A 345 15.02 -7.32 16.50
C ILE A 345 16.33 -8.06 16.61
N LYS A 346 16.66 -8.84 15.57
CA LYS A 346 17.92 -9.61 15.53
C LYS A 346 19.10 -8.68 15.82
N GLU A 347 20.16 -9.23 16.39
CA GLU A 347 21.44 -8.55 16.63
C GLU A 347 21.41 -7.45 17.72
N THR A 348 20.24 -7.10 18.25
CA THR A 348 20.11 -6.03 19.25
C THR A 348 19.75 -6.52 20.65
N GLY A 349 19.25 -7.75 20.80
CA GLY A 349 18.65 -8.25 22.04
C GLY A 349 17.31 -7.60 22.41
N LYS A 350 16.74 -6.75 21.54
CA LYS A 350 15.46 -6.05 21.72
C LYS A 350 14.32 -6.80 21.04
N ALA A 351 13.10 -6.48 21.43
CA ALA A 351 11.87 -6.95 20.80
C ALA A 351 10.86 -5.81 20.74
N LEU A 352 9.93 -5.91 19.78
CA LEU A 352 8.79 -5.02 19.65
C LEU A 352 7.53 -5.80 19.99
N ALA A 353 6.73 -5.27 20.87
CA ALA A 353 5.38 -5.75 21.16
C ALA A 353 4.37 -4.87 20.44
N MET A 354 3.39 -5.49 19.79
CA MET A 354 2.38 -4.81 18.98
C MET A 354 1.01 -5.39 19.27
N SER A 355 0.01 -4.53 19.30
CA SER A 355 -1.40 -4.89 19.31
C SER A 355 -2.15 -4.04 18.31
N ALA A 356 -3.27 -4.52 17.82
CA ALA A 356 -4.17 -3.80 16.94
C ALA A 356 -5.58 -3.92 17.50
N ASP A 357 -6.28 -2.81 17.55
CA ASP A 357 -7.66 -2.71 17.99
C ASP A 357 -8.38 -1.61 17.22
N CYS A 358 -9.67 -1.80 16.97
CA CYS A 358 -10.48 -0.89 16.17
C CYS A 358 -11.90 -0.85 16.72
N ASN A 359 -12.42 0.35 16.94
CA ASN A 359 -13.84 0.55 17.20
C ASN A 359 -14.62 0.48 15.89
N THR A 360 -15.75 -0.18 15.92
CA THR A 360 -16.69 -0.32 14.80
C THR A 360 -17.66 0.85 14.73
#